data_51cb2ef36e2a83292a4f67f329daaa14
#
_entry.id   51cb2ef36e2a83292a4f67f329daaa14
#
_cell.length_a   1.000
_cell.length_b   1.000
_cell.length_c   1.000
_cell.angle_alpha   90.00
_cell.angle_beta   90.00
_cell.angle_gamma   90.00
#
_symmetry.space_group_name_H-M   'P 1'
#
loop_
_entity.id
_entity.type
_entity.pdbx_description
1 polymer ?
#
loop_
_entity_poly.entity_id
_entity_poly.type
_entity_poly.pdbx_seq_one_letter_code
_entity_poly.pdbx_strand_id
1 'polypeptide(L)'
;MQNEDVIVIGASGLIGTSVCQFLRNKGCKPIEIHSKNYENYLGCQARVLINCNGSSYRYRAKKNPKLDFDANVQTVKNTLFDFDYELYVYCSTVDVYPHTDSHSQTEESTQITSSVLHPYGFHKWLAERLVEKYAENFLILRLGTIIGENLKKGPIFDLLN
;
A
#
# COMPACT_ATOMS: atom_id res chain seq x y z
N MET A 1 15.72 -19.45 -4.66
CA MET A 1 14.93 -18.33 -5.17
C MET A 1 15.80 -17.59 -6.17
N GLN A 2 15.38 -17.45 -7.41
CA GLN A 2 16.08 -16.62 -8.39
C GLN A 2 16.03 -15.16 -7.88
N ASN A 3 17.09 -14.40 -8.14
CA ASN A 3 17.36 -13.11 -7.47
C ASN A 3 16.36 -11.95 -7.79
N GLU A 4 15.31 -12.19 -8.60
CA GLU A 4 14.36 -11.16 -9.08
C GLU A 4 12.88 -11.55 -8.88
N ASP A 5 12.62 -12.42 -7.91
CA ASP A 5 11.27 -12.97 -7.68
C ASP A 5 10.29 -11.98 -7.00
N VAL A 6 10.73 -10.78 -6.66
CA VAL A 6 9.93 -9.79 -5.91
C VAL A 6 9.96 -8.43 -6.58
N ILE A 7 8.78 -7.90 -6.91
CA ILE A 7 8.58 -6.50 -7.30
C ILE A 7 8.11 -5.71 -6.08
N VAL A 8 8.70 -4.53 -5.83
CA VAL A 8 8.25 -3.59 -4.81
C VAL A 8 7.83 -2.29 -5.48
N ILE A 9 6.53 -2.01 -5.50
CA ILE A 9 5.95 -0.76 -5.99
C ILE A 9 5.96 0.27 -4.87
N GLY A 10 6.36 1.52 -5.18
CA GLY A 10 6.52 2.57 -4.17
C GLY A 10 7.81 2.40 -3.35
N ALA A 11 8.84 1.81 -3.95
CA ALA A 11 10.13 1.48 -3.34
C ALA A 11 10.86 2.67 -2.70
N SER A 12 10.59 3.91 -3.13
CA SER A 12 11.16 5.15 -2.57
C SER A 12 10.38 5.73 -1.38
N GLY A 13 9.22 5.14 -1.03
CA GLY A 13 8.42 5.54 0.12
C GLY A 13 8.92 4.96 1.44
N LEU A 14 8.34 5.40 2.58
CA LEU A 14 8.73 4.94 3.92
C LEU A 14 8.68 3.41 4.03
N ILE A 15 7.55 2.81 3.66
CA ILE A 15 7.35 1.35 3.73
C ILE A 15 8.22 0.65 2.68
N GLY A 16 8.15 1.10 1.43
CA GLY A 16 8.87 0.46 0.31
C GLY A 16 10.38 0.42 0.53
N THR A 17 10.99 1.50 1.01
CA THR A 17 12.43 1.54 1.33
C THR A 17 12.78 0.50 2.39
N SER A 18 11.99 0.42 3.46
CA SER A 18 12.22 -0.55 4.54
C SER A 18 12.05 -2.00 4.07
N VAL A 19 11.04 -2.27 3.24
CA VAL A 19 10.82 -3.59 2.62
C VAL A 19 12.00 -3.96 1.71
N CYS A 20 12.44 -3.05 0.83
CA CYS A 20 13.58 -3.30 -0.06
C CYS A 20 14.86 -3.58 0.73
N GLN A 21 15.12 -2.81 1.78
CA GLN A 21 16.28 -3.03 2.66
C GLN A 21 16.21 -4.40 3.35
N PHE A 22 15.05 -4.75 3.91
CA PHE A 22 14.84 -6.07 4.52
C PHE A 22 15.11 -7.21 3.54
N LEU A 23 14.55 -7.12 2.32
CA LEU A 23 14.73 -8.13 1.28
C LEU A 23 16.20 -8.28 0.90
N ARG A 24 16.92 -7.16 0.70
CA ARG A 24 18.36 -7.17 0.42
C ARG A 24 19.17 -7.83 1.54
N ASN A 25 18.83 -7.54 2.80
CA ASN A 25 19.50 -8.16 3.97
C ASN A 25 19.25 -9.69 4.04
N LYS A 26 18.18 -10.18 3.39
CA LYS A 26 17.89 -11.61 3.25
C LYS A 26 18.48 -12.22 1.97
N GLY A 27 19.33 -11.47 1.24
CA GLY A 27 19.96 -11.96 0.00
C GLY A 27 19.06 -11.93 -1.24
N CYS A 28 17.89 -11.28 -1.14
CA CYS A 28 16.97 -11.07 -2.25
C CYS A 28 17.30 -9.75 -2.95
N LYS A 29 17.20 -9.70 -4.29
CA LYS A 29 17.33 -8.44 -5.07
C LYS A 29 15.96 -8.08 -5.63
N PRO A 30 15.16 -7.26 -4.93
CA PRO A 30 13.85 -6.88 -5.44
C PRO A 30 13.99 -5.93 -6.64
N ILE A 31 13.03 -6.00 -7.57
CA ILE A 31 12.83 -4.98 -8.58
C ILE A 31 12.14 -3.80 -7.90
N GLU A 32 12.87 -2.68 -7.80
CA GLU A 32 12.41 -1.49 -7.09
C GLU A 32 11.75 -0.50 -8.05
N ILE A 33 10.43 -0.35 -7.93
CA ILE A 33 9.63 0.49 -8.83
C ILE A 33 9.10 1.71 -8.09
N HIS A 34 9.29 2.89 -8.72
CA HIS A 34 8.79 4.17 -8.29
C HIS A 34 8.25 4.97 -9.50
N SER A 35 7.60 6.11 -9.27
CA SER A 35 6.94 6.87 -10.33
C SER A 35 7.82 7.25 -11.52
N LYS A 36 9.15 7.37 -11.34
CA LYS A 36 10.06 7.78 -12.41
C LYS A 36 10.53 6.65 -13.32
N ASN A 37 10.39 5.38 -12.88
CA ASN A 37 10.84 4.22 -13.64
C ASN A 37 9.70 3.21 -13.92
N TYR A 38 8.48 3.51 -13.54
CA TYR A 38 7.32 2.61 -13.66
C TYR A 38 7.15 2.07 -15.08
N GLU A 39 7.17 2.95 -16.06
CA GLU A 39 6.98 2.62 -17.47
C GLU A 39 8.05 1.65 -18.02
N ASN A 40 9.24 1.62 -17.41
CA ASN A 40 10.34 0.74 -17.86
C ASN A 40 10.12 -0.73 -17.46
N TYR A 41 9.16 -0.99 -16.59
CA TYR A 41 8.91 -2.32 -16.02
C TYR A 41 7.51 -2.87 -16.35
N LEU A 42 6.78 -2.23 -17.26
CA LEU A 42 5.47 -2.73 -17.70
C LEU A 42 5.60 -4.14 -18.27
N GLY A 43 4.71 -5.05 -17.86
CA GLY A 43 4.71 -6.45 -18.27
C GLY A 43 5.77 -7.32 -17.57
N CYS A 44 6.54 -6.78 -16.61
CA CYS A 44 7.45 -7.60 -15.83
C CYS A 44 6.71 -8.64 -14.99
N GLN A 45 7.36 -9.79 -14.82
CA GLN A 45 6.85 -10.92 -14.05
C GLN A 45 7.59 -11.07 -12.73
N ALA A 46 6.88 -11.44 -11.66
CA ALA A 46 7.45 -11.80 -10.37
C ALA A 46 6.57 -12.81 -9.64
N ARG A 47 7.15 -13.56 -8.71
CA ARG A 47 6.35 -14.41 -7.82
C ARG A 47 5.55 -13.59 -6.83
N VAL A 48 6.13 -12.49 -6.33
CA VAL A 48 5.47 -11.62 -5.35
C VAL A 48 5.55 -10.17 -5.83
N LEU A 49 4.41 -9.50 -5.90
CA LEU A 49 4.33 -8.06 -6.07
C LEU A 49 3.87 -7.42 -4.75
N ILE A 50 4.73 -6.58 -4.16
CA ILE A 50 4.42 -5.84 -2.93
C ILE A 50 4.11 -4.39 -3.29
N ASN A 51 2.84 -4.02 -3.18
CA ASN A 51 2.39 -2.65 -3.45
C ASN A 51 2.39 -1.82 -2.16
N CYS A 52 3.45 -1.03 -1.99
CA CYS A 52 3.60 -0.02 -0.93
C CYS A 52 3.21 1.39 -1.40
N ASN A 53 2.69 1.53 -2.62
CA ASN A 53 2.35 2.83 -3.18
C ASN A 53 1.06 3.40 -2.56
N GLY A 54 0.96 4.72 -2.56
CA GLY A 54 -0.22 5.45 -2.10
C GLY A 54 0.14 6.75 -1.39
N SER A 55 -0.86 7.60 -1.24
CA SER A 55 -0.79 8.79 -0.38
C SER A 55 -1.23 8.40 1.04
N SER A 56 -0.54 8.88 2.05
CA SER A 56 -0.93 8.71 3.47
C SER A 56 -1.33 10.05 4.12
N TYR A 57 -1.72 11.04 3.31
CA TYR A 57 -2.12 12.36 3.81
C TYR A 57 -3.63 12.48 3.96
N ARG A 58 -4.20 12.03 5.09
CA ARG A 58 -5.65 12.09 5.37
C ARG A 58 -6.27 13.47 5.10
N TYR A 59 -5.61 14.56 5.52
CA TYR A 59 -6.12 15.91 5.32
C TYR A 59 -6.19 16.32 3.83
N ARG A 60 -5.28 15.81 2.99
CA ARG A 60 -5.29 16.06 1.54
C ARG A 60 -6.45 15.35 0.86
N ALA A 61 -6.81 14.16 1.30
CA ALA A 61 -7.95 13.42 0.77
C ALA A 61 -9.26 14.22 0.89
N LYS A 62 -9.44 14.97 2.01
CA LYS A 62 -10.59 15.86 2.19
C LYS A 62 -10.53 17.10 1.31
N LYS A 63 -9.33 17.69 1.14
CA LYS A 63 -9.15 18.93 0.34
C LYS A 63 -9.14 18.68 -1.16
N ASN A 64 -8.58 17.55 -1.59
CA ASN A 64 -8.48 17.17 -2.99
C ASN A 64 -8.72 15.67 -3.15
N PRO A 65 -9.99 15.23 -3.11
CA PRO A 65 -10.34 13.80 -3.20
C PRO A 65 -9.93 13.16 -4.52
N LYS A 66 -9.88 13.93 -5.62
CA LYS A 66 -9.43 13.42 -6.91
C LYS A 66 -7.96 12.99 -6.87
N LEU A 67 -7.06 13.83 -6.37
CA LEU A 67 -5.64 13.48 -6.25
C LEU A 67 -5.42 12.29 -5.31
N ASP A 68 -6.19 12.21 -4.23
CA ASP A 68 -6.09 11.08 -3.31
C ASP A 68 -6.62 9.78 -3.93
N PHE A 69 -7.71 9.87 -4.70
CA PHE A 69 -8.23 8.74 -5.48
C PHE A 69 -7.19 8.26 -6.50
N ASP A 70 -6.61 9.17 -7.28
CA ASP A 70 -5.59 8.83 -8.27
C ASP A 70 -4.38 8.14 -7.61
N ALA A 71 -3.94 8.62 -6.45
CA ALA A 71 -2.79 8.08 -5.73
C ALA A 71 -3.07 6.73 -5.03
N ASN A 72 -4.29 6.46 -4.59
CA ASN A 72 -4.62 5.27 -3.79
C ASN A 72 -5.44 4.22 -4.54
N VAL A 73 -6.29 4.60 -5.50
CA VAL A 73 -7.17 3.68 -6.22
C VAL A 73 -6.65 3.42 -7.64
N GLN A 74 -6.41 4.51 -8.40
CA GLN A 74 -5.97 4.38 -9.78
C GLN A 74 -4.61 3.69 -9.89
N THR A 75 -3.67 3.99 -8.97
CA THR A 75 -2.36 3.33 -8.95
C THR A 75 -2.48 1.84 -8.62
N VAL A 76 -3.37 1.44 -7.72
CA VAL A 76 -3.60 0.01 -7.42
C VAL A 76 -4.21 -0.69 -8.62
N LYS A 77 -5.23 -0.09 -9.26
CA LYS A 77 -5.78 -0.61 -10.51
C LYS A 77 -4.67 -0.83 -11.55
N ASN A 78 -3.79 0.15 -11.77
CA ASN A 78 -2.72 0.02 -12.75
C ASN A 78 -1.80 -1.16 -12.41
N THR A 79 -1.32 -1.27 -11.17
CA THR A 79 -0.40 -2.35 -10.77
C THR A 79 -1.03 -3.74 -10.83
N LEU A 80 -2.34 -3.87 -10.72
CA LEU A 80 -3.05 -5.14 -10.88
C LEU A 80 -3.03 -5.66 -12.33
N PHE A 81 -2.96 -4.76 -13.33
CA PHE A 81 -3.05 -5.11 -14.75
C PHE A 81 -1.74 -4.90 -15.53
N ASP A 82 -0.82 -4.13 -15.00
CA ASP A 82 0.43 -3.78 -15.70
C ASP A 82 1.58 -4.76 -15.40
N PHE A 83 1.40 -5.70 -14.46
CA PHE A 83 2.39 -6.70 -14.05
C PHE A 83 1.79 -8.10 -13.95
N ASP A 84 2.63 -9.12 -14.16
CA ASP A 84 2.28 -10.53 -13.91
C ASP A 84 2.86 -10.96 -12.56
N TYR A 85 2.06 -11.58 -11.70
CA TYR A 85 2.47 -12.02 -10.35
C TYR A 85 1.68 -13.26 -9.91
N GLU A 86 2.30 -14.07 -9.03
CA GLU A 86 1.62 -15.20 -8.39
C GLU A 86 0.91 -14.76 -7.09
N LEU A 87 1.48 -13.79 -6.36
CA LEU A 87 0.93 -13.23 -5.13
C LEU A 87 0.99 -11.69 -5.13
N TYR A 88 -0.14 -11.05 -4.90
CA TYR A 88 -0.23 -9.59 -4.72
C TYR A 88 -0.32 -9.22 -3.24
N VAL A 89 0.66 -8.51 -2.71
CA VAL A 89 0.65 -7.99 -1.34
C VAL A 89 0.32 -6.50 -1.36
N TYR A 90 -0.76 -6.10 -0.72
CA TYR A 90 -1.21 -4.71 -0.68
C TYR A 90 -1.07 -4.08 0.71
N CYS A 91 -0.33 -2.98 0.80
CA CYS A 91 -0.24 -2.17 2.01
C CYS A 91 -1.45 -1.24 2.12
N SER A 92 -2.47 -1.68 2.84
CA SER A 92 -3.65 -0.91 3.20
C SER A 92 -3.46 -0.17 4.53
N THR A 93 -4.53 0.22 5.19
CA THR A 93 -4.52 1.01 6.43
C THR A 93 -5.64 0.60 7.37
N VAL A 94 -5.46 0.77 8.67
CA VAL A 94 -6.54 0.66 9.67
C VAL A 94 -7.62 1.73 9.51
N ASP A 95 -7.36 2.81 8.75
CA ASP A 95 -8.35 3.85 8.45
C ASP A 95 -9.54 3.36 7.58
N VAL A 96 -9.50 2.12 7.11
CA VAL A 96 -10.65 1.44 6.48
C VAL A 96 -11.72 1.03 7.49
N TYR A 97 -11.37 0.96 8.77
CA TYR A 97 -12.35 0.69 9.82
C TYR A 97 -13.08 1.97 10.23
N PRO A 98 -14.42 1.94 10.33
CA PRO A 98 -15.21 3.10 10.77
C PRO A 98 -14.87 3.54 12.19
N HIS A 99 -14.60 2.57 13.04
CA HIS A 99 -14.27 2.73 14.46
C HIS A 99 -13.06 1.89 14.81
N THR A 100 -12.23 2.38 15.73
CA THR A 100 -10.99 1.73 16.17
C THR A 100 -10.83 1.73 17.68
N ASP A 101 -11.93 1.88 18.41
CA ASP A 101 -11.93 2.05 19.86
C ASP A 101 -11.81 0.70 20.61
N SER A 102 -12.08 -0.41 19.92
CA SER A 102 -11.98 -1.75 20.49
C SER A 102 -11.44 -2.76 19.48
N HIS A 103 -10.88 -3.86 19.97
CA HIS A 103 -10.36 -4.95 19.14
C HIS A 103 -11.44 -5.54 18.22
N SER A 104 -12.65 -5.75 18.73
CA SER A 104 -13.77 -6.30 17.95
C SER A 104 -14.22 -5.44 16.76
N GLN A 105 -13.87 -4.15 16.75
CA GLN A 105 -14.17 -3.23 15.65
C GLN A 105 -13.10 -3.23 14.55
N THR A 106 -11.95 -3.84 14.82
CA THR A 106 -10.78 -3.88 13.92
C THR A 106 -10.38 -5.29 13.53
N GLU A 107 -11.24 -6.27 13.72
CA GLU A 107 -11.05 -7.62 13.21
C GLU A 107 -11.16 -7.67 11.69
N GLU A 108 -10.46 -8.61 11.07
CA GLU A 108 -10.47 -8.77 9.60
C GLU A 108 -11.88 -9.05 9.06
N SER A 109 -12.72 -9.73 9.85
CA SER A 109 -14.12 -10.05 9.55
C SER A 109 -15.09 -8.88 9.72
N THR A 110 -14.65 -7.75 10.28
CA THR A 110 -15.52 -6.59 10.52
C THR A 110 -16.11 -6.07 9.21
N GLN A 111 -17.44 -6.00 9.15
CA GLN A 111 -18.14 -5.41 8.01
C GLN A 111 -17.90 -3.89 7.97
N ILE A 112 -17.38 -3.43 6.84
CA ILE A 112 -17.05 -2.02 6.66
C ILE A 112 -18.21 -1.29 6.00
N THR A 113 -18.78 -0.32 6.72
CA THR A 113 -19.78 0.60 6.20
C THR A 113 -19.09 1.78 5.52
N SER A 114 -18.93 1.70 4.21
CA SER A 114 -18.14 2.66 3.44
C SER A 114 -18.63 4.11 3.50
N SER A 115 -19.94 4.34 3.72
CA SER A 115 -20.53 5.68 3.76
C SER A 115 -20.10 6.55 4.94
N VAL A 116 -19.56 5.93 6.01
CA VAL A 116 -19.07 6.68 7.19
C VAL A 116 -17.56 6.88 7.19
N LEU A 117 -16.85 6.34 6.21
CA LEU A 117 -15.40 6.47 6.12
C LEU A 117 -14.97 7.89 5.73
N HIS A 118 -13.87 8.34 6.32
CA HIS A 118 -13.16 9.50 5.81
C HIS A 118 -12.68 9.24 4.36
N PRO A 119 -12.63 10.24 3.46
CA PRO A 119 -12.24 10.02 2.06
C PRO A 119 -10.99 9.18 1.84
N TYR A 120 -9.94 9.37 2.63
CA TYR A 120 -8.73 8.54 2.58
C TYR A 120 -9.00 7.06 2.88
N GLY A 121 -9.68 6.76 3.98
CA GLY A 121 -10.06 5.39 4.35
C GLY A 121 -10.97 4.77 3.30
N PHE A 122 -11.91 5.55 2.74
CA PHE A 122 -12.77 5.11 1.66
C PHE A 122 -11.99 4.73 0.39
N HIS A 123 -11.03 5.55 -0.03
CA HIS A 123 -10.19 5.23 -1.21
C HIS A 123 -9.32 4.00 -0.96
N LYS A 124 -8.75 3.84 0.23
CA LYS A 124 -7.99 2.64 0.57
C LYS A 124 -8.87 1.40 0.59
N TRP A 125 -10.09 1.50 1.12
CA TRP A 125 -11.09 0.42 1.08
C TRP A 125 -11.49 0.07 -0.36
N LEU A 126 -11.73 1.05 -1.24
CA LEU A 126 -11.98 0.79 -2.67
C LEU A 126 -10.82 0.02 -3.33
N ALA A 127 -9.59 0.40 -3.01
CA ALA A 127 -8.41 -0.29 -3.51
C ALA A 127 -8.34 -1.75 -3.02
N GLU A 128 -8.71 -2.03 -1.75
CA GLU A 128 -8.87 -3.41 -1.26
C GLU A 128 -9.88 -4.20 -2.10
N ARG A 129 -11.04 -3.58 -2.44
CA ARG A 129 -12.06 -4.25 -3.29
C ARG A 129 -11.54 -4.55 -4.70
N LEU A 130 -10.67 -3.71 -5.26
CA LEU A 130 -10.01 -4.00 -6.53
C LEU A 130 -9.05 -5.19 -6.40
N VAL A 131 -8.24 -5.23 -5.35
CA VAL A 131 -7.32 -6.35 -5.09
C VAL A 131 -8.10 -7.66 -4.95
N GLU A 132 -9.12 -7.71 -4.12
CA GLU A 132 -9.96 -8.90 -3.92
C GLU A 132 -10.69 -9.35 -5.19
N LYS A 133 -11.02 -8.42 -6.07
CA LYS A 133 -11.74 -8.74 -7.29
C LYS A 133 -10.85 -9.27 -8.39
N TYR A 134 -9.60 -8.76 -8.50
CA TYR A 134 -8.77 -8.95 -9.68
C TYR A 134 -7.48 -9.73 -9.41
N ALA A 135 -6.97 -9.77 -8.17
CA ALA A 135 -5.84 -10.63 -7.83
C ALA A 135 -6.34 -12.03 -7.46
N GLU A 136 -5.79 -13.05 -8.12
CA GLU A 136 -6.15 -14.45 -7.86
C GLU A 136 -5.67 -14.89 -6.47
N ASN A 137 -4.42 -14.54 -6.12
CA ASN A 137 -3.86 -14.74 -4.80
C ASN A 137 -3.40 -13.39 -4.23
N PHE A 138 -3.85 -13.04 -3.06
CA PHE A 138 -3.53 -11.76 -2.46
C PHE A 138 -3.38 -11.81 -0.94
N LEU A 139 -2.67 -10.81 -0.41
CA LEU A 139 -2.58 -10.49 1.01
C LEU A 139 -2.79 -8.99 1.20
N ILE A 140 -3.78 -8.59 1.99
CA ILE A 140 -4.04 -7.19 2.35
C ILE A 140 -3.55 -6.94 3.77
N LEU A 141 -2.61 -6.00 3.93
CA LEU A 141 -2.03 -5.61 5.20
C LEU A 141 -2.62 -4.27 5.63
N ARG A 142 -3.56 -4.26 6.59
CA ARG A 142 -4.13 -3.05 7.17
C ARG A 142 -3.18 -2.50 8.24
N LEU A 143 -2.30 -1.61 7.81
CA LEU A 143 -1.23 -1.06 8.63
C LEU A 143 -1.74 0.06 9.53
N GLY A 144 -1.33 0.04 10.79
CA GLY A 144 -1.52 1.12 11.75
C GLY A 144 -0.47 2.23 11.60
N THR A 145 -0.13 2.89 12.72
CA THR A 145 0.94 3.89 12.75
C THR A 145 2.29 3.22 12.54
N ILE A 146 3.01 3.66 11.50
CA ILE A 146 4.33 3.14 11.17
C ILE A 146 5.38 4.08 11.71
N ILE A 147 6.39 3.52 12.37
CA ILE A 147 7.57 4.21 12.90
C ILE A 147 8.79 3.61 12.23
N GLY A 148 9.75 4.46 11.85
CA GLY A 148 11.00 4.01 11.23
C GLY A 148 11.95 5.17 10.98
N GLU A 149 13.21 4.84 10.65
CA GLU A 149 14.30 5.82 10.45
C GLU A 149 14.02 6.89 9.39
N ASN A 150 13.18 6.55 8.37
CA ASN A 150 12.82 7.48 7.30
C ASN A 150 11.48 8.18 7.53
N LEU A 151 10.99 8.22 8.78
CA LEU A 151 9.76 8.92 9.12
C LEU A 151 9.93 10.43 8.91
N LYS A 152 9.05 11.04 8.09
CA LYS A 152 9.13 12.48 7.73
C LYS A 152 7.92 13.28 8.18
N LYS A 153 7.01 12.68 8.93
CA LYS A 153 5.75 13.30 9.37
C LYS A 153 5.00 12.46 10.39
N GLY A 154 4.04 13.07 11.01
CA GLY A 154 3.11 12.44 11.96
C GLY A 154 3.45 12.74 13.42
N PRO A 155 2.55 12.41 14.36
CA PRO A 155 2.67 12.85 15.75
C PRO A 155 3.99 12.51 16.40
N ILE A 156 4.57 11.35 16.09
CA ILE A 156 5.87 10.93 16.66
C ILE A 156 7.01 11.74 16.03
N PHE A 157 6.97 11.98 14.71
CA PHE A 157 7.97 12.82 14.05
C PHE A 157 7.91 14.27 14.61
N ASP A 158 6.71 14.81 14.72
CA ASP A 158 6.47 16.19 15.20
C ASP A 158 6.84 16.34 16.68
N LEU A 159 6.81 15.26 17.47
CA LEU A 159 7.24 15.25 18.88
C LEU A 159 8.78 15.22 19.04
N LEU A 160 9.49 14.66 18.05
CA LEU A 160 10.95 14.46 18.10
C LEU A 160 11.73 15.58 17.38
N ASN A 161 11.07 16.49 16.68
CA ASN A 161 11.65 17.61 15.93
C ASN A 161 10.95 18.93 16.24
#